data_ace7373479a1e0dae881bab36f09432d
#
_entry.id   ace7373479a1e0dae881bab36f09432d
#
_cell.length_a   1.000
_cell.length_b   1.000
_cell.length_c   1.000
_cell.angle_alpha   90.00
_cell.angle_beta   90.00
_cell.angle_gamma   90.00
#
_symmetry.space_group_name_H-M   'P 1'
#
loop_
_entity.id
_entity.type
_entity.pdbx_description
1 polymer ?
#
loop_
_entity_poly.entity_id
_entity_poly.type
_entity_poly.pdbx_seq_one_letter_code
_entity_poly.pdbx_strand_id
1 'polypeptide(L)'
;MIRPFESDFQNNQVKNLVFVLDGALRNIPMAALHDGKQFLIQKQYNIAISPGLKLLRPERSDKVKLKLFAGGLSELNDNNPQHQNFQALTNVKNEIETITQDIIPNSEKLLDNKLTNQNIAQKIQSFPSSIVLFATHGIFNTNAEDTFILSWDKKINANELGSLLKSRENQNNTIDLLVLSACQTASGDERAALGLAGVAVQSGARSTVATLWNVDDEKTKELMVEFFKQLSKNPTITKAEAIKRAQLHLLKENPQLHPYYWAPYVLVGNWL
;
A
#
# COMPACT_ATOMS: atom_id res chain seq x y z
N MET A 1 7.49 24.49 3.07
CA MET A 1 6.58 23.71 3.92
C MET A 1 7.25 23.19 5.19
N ILE A 2 8.34 22.44 5.17
CA ILE A 2 9.00 21.81 6.35
C ILE A 2 9.97 22.76 7.08
N ARG A 3 10.79 23.53 6.33
CA ARG A 3 11.84 24.40 6.89
C ARG A 3 11.48 25.23 8.11
N PRO A 4 10.29 25.88 8.19
CA PRO A 4 9.96 26.70 9.36
C PRO A 4 9.91 25.94 10.69
N PHE A 5 9.75 24.62 10.62
CA PHE A 5 9.56 23.74 11.79
C PHE A 5 10.77 22.85 12.08
N GLU A 6 11.86 22.91 11.28
CA GLU A 6 12.98 21.97 11.41
C GLU A 6 13.67 22.05 12.77
N SER A 7 13.83 23.25 13.34
CA SER A 7 14.39 23.43 14.67
C SER A 7 13.52 22.77 15.75
N ASP A 8 12.19 22.93 15.64
CA ASP A 8 11.27 22.35 16.60
C ASP A 8 11.26 20.83 16.52
N PHE A 9 11.34 20.28 15.28
CA PHE A 9 11.42 18.84 15.07
C PHE A 9 12.70 18.24 15.65
N GLN A 10 13.83 18.93 15.52
CA GLN A 10 15.10 18.49 16.10
C GLN A 10 15.09 18.57 17.63
N ASN A 11 14.66 19.69 18.20
CA ASN A 11 14.58 19.91 19.64
C ASN A 11 13.67 18.89 20.35
N ASN A 12 12.58 18.48 19.68
CA ASN A 12 11.63 17.52 20.21
C ASN A 12 11.88 16.08 19.75
N GLN A 13 13.01 15.81 19.08
CA GLN A 13 13.38 14.47 18.58
C GLN A 13 12.26 13.79 17.76
N VAL A 14 11.58 14.57 16.94
CA VAL A 14 10.47 14.08 16.10
C VAL A 14 10.97 13.00 15.14
N LYS A 15 10.32 11.84 15.16
CA LYS A 15 10.64 10.70 14.28
C LYS A 15 9.63 10.52 13.17
N ASN A 16 8.37 10.89 13.40
CA ASN A 16 7.29 10.67 12.44
C ASN A 16 6.65 12.00 12.05
N LEU A 17 6.50 12.24 10.76
CA LEU A 17 5.73 13.34 10.19
C LEU A 17 4.43 12.77 9.62
N VAL A 18 3.32 13.17 10.21
CA VAL A 18 1.99 12.74 9.76
C VAL A 18 1.29 13.92 9.11
N PHE A 19 1.03 13.80 7.83
CA PHE A 19 0.42 14.86 7.04
C PHE A 19 -1.10 14.67 6.97
N VAL A 20 -1.84 15.74 7.24
CA VAL A 20 -3.26 15.84 6.96
C VAL A 20 -3.41 16.79 5.78
N LEU A 21 -3.48 16.21 4.58
CA LEU A 21 -3.43 16.96 3.34
C LEU A 21 -4.83 17.31 2.84
N ASP A 22 -4.96 18.45 2.18
CA ASP A 22 -6.19 18.88 1.53
C ASP A 22 -5.93 19.39 0.10
N GLY A 23 -6.99 19.36 -0.72
CA GLY A 23 -6.92 19.81 -2.11
C GLY A 23 -5.81 19.13 -2.91
N ALA A 24 -5.12 19.90 -3.74
CA ALA A 24 -4.05 19.44 -4.62
C ALA A 24 -2.83 18.85 -3.87
N LEU A 25 -2.64 19.19 -2.59
CA LEU A 25 -1.53 18.65 -1.80
C LEU A 25 -1.64 17.14 -1.59
N ARG A 26 -2.83 16.56 -1.68
CA ARG A 26 -3.07 15.12 -1.54
C ARG A 26 -2.35 14.29 -2.60
N ASN A 27 -2.09 14.87 -3.77
CA ASN A 27 -1.41 14.20 -4.89
C ASN A 27 0.10 14.36 -4.86
N ILE A 28 0.64 15.09 -3.86
CA ILE A 28 2.07 15.30 -3.73
C ILE A 28 2.66 14.21 -2.84
N PRO A 29 3.62 13.41 -3.34
CA PRO A 29 4.33 12.47 -2.49
C PRO A 29 5.23 13.23 -1.52
N MET A 30 4.81 13.34 -0.27
CA MET A 30 5.55 14.08 0.76
C MET A 30 7.00 13.59 0.90
N ALA A 31 7.25 12.33 0.63
CA ALA A 31 8.59 11.74 0.62
C ALA A 31 9.56 12.42 -0.36
N ALA A 32 9.04 12.91 -1.50
CA ALA A 32 9.82 13.55 -2.56
C ALA A 32 9.97 15.07 -2.40
N LEU A 33 9.48 15.67 -1.32
CA LEU A 33 9.79 17.07 -1.04
C LEU A 33 11.30 17.26 -0.95
N HIS A 34 11.86 18.25 -1.68
CA HIS A 34 13.30 18.47 -1.78
C HIS A 34 13.68 19.83 -1.23
N ASP A 35 14.75 19.90 -0.43
CA ASP A 35 15.19 21.16 0.22
C ASP A 35 16.32 21.89 -0.53
N GLY A 36 16.69 21.38 -1.70
CA GLY A 36 17.83 21.83 -2.51
C GLY A 36 19.07 20.93 -2.35
N LYS A 37 19.12 20.08 -1.33
CA LYS A 37 20.23 19.14 -1.05
C LYS A 37 19.78 17.69 -1.07
N GLN A 38 18.64 17.38 -0.48
CA GLN A 38 18.14 16.01 -0.33
C GLN A 38 16.61 15.97 -0.28
N PHE A 39 16.04 14.80 -0.56
CA PHE A 39 14.61 14.55 -0.38
C PHE A 39 14.24 14.39 1.10
N LEU A 40 12.97 14.67 1.44
CA LEU A 40 12.47 14.54 2.80
C LEU A 40 12.62 13.11 3.33
N ILE A 41 12.44 12.09 2.48
CA ILE A 41 12.62 10.68 2.84
C ILE A 41 14.06 10.36 3.28
N GLN A 42 15.05 11.09 2.79
CA GLN A 42 16.46 10.90 3.14
C GLN A 42 16.81 11.53 4.49
N LYS A 43 15.92 12.36 5.04
CA LYS A 43 16.06 12.90 6.40
C LYS A 43 15.64 11.84 7.43
N GLN A 44 15.75 12.18 8.70
CA GLN A 44 15.47 11.27 9.82
C GLN A 44 14.00 10.89 10.00
N TYR A 45 13.07 11.54 9.28
CA TYR A 45 11.63 11.39 9.50
C TYR A 45 11.03 10.22 8.75
N ASN A 46 10.16 9.48 9.41
CA ASN A 46 9.21 8.59 8.76
C ASN A 46 7.98 9.39 8.34
N ILE A 47 7.34 9.00 7.26
CA ILE A 47 6.27 9.78 6.64
C ILE A 47 5.00 8.93 6.56
N ALA A 48 3.88 9.53 6.99
CA ALA A 48 2.56 8.93 6.84
C ALA A 48 1.52 10.01 6.50
N ILE A 49 0.39 9.59 5.96
CA ILE A 49 -0.76 10.44 5.67
C ILE A 49 -1.91 10.02 6.59
N SER A 50 -2.57 10.98 7.20
CA SER A 50 -3.84 10.76 7.91
C SER A 50 -4.98 11.38 7.12
N PRO A 51 -6.09 10.68 6.92
CA PRO A 51 -7.27 11.23 6.25
C PRO A 51 -7.97 12.30 7.08
N GLY A 52 -7.65 12.43 8.39
CA GLY A 52 -8.16 13.46 9.28
C GLY A 52 -7.60 13.36 10.69
N LEU A 53 -7.50 14.50 11.40
CA LEU A 53 -6.90 14.61 12.73
C LEU A 53 -7.58 13.76 13.81
N LYS A 54 -8.88 13.52 13.68
CA LYS A 54 -9.68 12.80 14.69
C LYS A 54 -10.00 11.35 14.31
N LEU A 55 -9.66 10.93 13.08
CA LEU A 55 -10.08 9.62 12.54
C LEU A 55 -9.19 8.47 13.00
N LEU A 56 -7.99 8.76 13.49
CA LEU A 56 -7.02 7.75 13.85
C LEU A 56 -6.51 7.96 15.27
N ARG A 57 -6.60 6.92 16.07
CA ARG A 57 -5.78 6.77 17.26
C ARG A 57 -4.64 5.85 16.91
N PRO A 58 -3.39 6.35 16.81
CA PRO A 58 -2.26 5.48 16.54
C PRO A 58 -2.06 4.56 17.74
N GLU A 59 -2.34 3.30 17.53
CA GLU A 59 -2.10 2.26 18.50
C GLU A 59 -1.04 1.32 17.96
N ARG A 60 -0.04 1.01 18.78
CA ARG A 60 0.88 -0.06 18.48
C ARG A 60 0.11 -1.37 18.57
N SER A 61 0.05 -2.10 17.49
CA SER A 61 -0.45 -3.47 17.54
C SER A 61 0.52 -4.28 18.39
N ASP A 62 0.02 -4.88 19.47
CA ASP A 62 0.81 -5.87 20.22
C ASP A 62 1.30 -6.91 19.23
N LYS A 63 2.52 -7.45 19.44
CA LYS A 63 3.26 -8.38 18.57
C LYS A 63 2.38 -9.39 17.85
N VAL A 64 1.69 -8.95 16.80
CA VAL A 64 0.89 -9.83 15.95
C VAL A 64 1.89 -10.62 15.12
N LYS A 65 1.86 -11.95 15.21
CA LYS A 65 2.55 -12.78 14.22
C LYS A 65 2.07 -12.34 12.85
N LEU A 66 3.00 -11.90 12.01
CA LEU A 66 2.69 -11.49 10.65
C LEU A 66 2.03 -12.67 9.93
N LYS A 67 0.76 -12.53 9.61
CA LYS A 67 0.00 -13.48 8.81
C LYS A 67 -0.47 -12.77 7.57
N LEU A 68 -0.01 -13.20 6.41
CA LEU A 68 -0.25 -12.55 5.14
C LEU A 68 -1.19 -13.38 4.27
N PHE A 69 -2.24 -12.76 3.76
CA PHE A 69 -2.96 -13.20 2.58
C PHE A 69 -2.53 -12.35 1.39
N ALA A 70 -2.07 -12.96 0.31
CA ALA A 70 -1.62 -12.29 -0.90
C ALA A 70 -2.43 -12.72 -2.12
N GLY A 71 -3.03 -11.77 -2.83
CA GLY A 71 -3.68 -11.94 -4.12
C GLY A 71 -2.87 -11.30 -5.23
N GLY A 72 -2.58 -12.01 -6.32
CA GLY A 72 -1.82 -11.48 -7.45
C GLY A 72 -2.39 -11.86 -8.80
N LEU A 73 -2.33 -10.90 -9.73
CA LEU A 73 -2.73 -11.07 -11.10
C LEU A 73 -1.53 -10.74 -12.01
N SER A 74 -0.75 -11.77 -12.38
CA SER A 74 0.40 -11.63 -13.27
C SER A 74 0.03 -11.82 -14.74
N GLU A 75 -0.97 -12.64 -15.00
CA GLU A 75 -1.51 -12.94 -16.33
C GLU A 75 -2.90 -12.33 -16.51
N LEU A 76 -3.30 -12.07 -17.74
CA LEU A 76 -4.62 -11.57 -18.05
C LEU A 76 -5.49 -12.70 -18.60
N ASN A 77 -6.80 -12.61 -18.35
CA ASN A 77 -7.77 -13.52 -18.92
C ASN A 77 -8.28 -12.95 -20.23
N ASP A 78 -7.77 -13.42 -21.36
CA ASP A 78 -8.13 -12.94 -22.70
C ASP A 78 -9.62 -13.12 -23.04
N ASN A 79 -10.30 -14.04 -22.36
CA ASN A 79 -11.74 -14.25 -22.50
C ASN A 79 -12.59 -13.30 -21.64
N ASN A 80 -11.96 -12.49 -20.80
CA ASN A 80 -12.67 -11.54 -19.95
C ASN A 80 -12.56 -10.11 -20.53
N PRO A 81 -13.66 -9.52 -21.03
CA PRO A 81 -13.63 -8.17 -21.58
C PRO A 81 -13.13 -7.10 -20.61
N GLN A 82 -13.20 -7.35 -19.30
CA GLN A 82 -12.72 -6.41 -18.28
C GLN A 82 -11.20 -6.34 -18.21
N HIS A 83 -10.47 -7.29 -18.82
CA HIS A 83 -9.00 -7.32 -18.88
C HIS A 83 -8.41 -6.61 -20.10
N GLN A 84 -9.21 -6.30 -21.12
CA GLN A 84 -8.74 -5.88 -22.47
C GLN A 84 -7.86 -4.61 -22.49
N ASN A 85 -7.97 -3.73 -21.48
CA ASN A 85 -7.22 -2.46 -21.44
C ASN A 85 -6.04 -2.50 -20.49
N PHE A 86 -5.65 -3.67 -20.01
CA PHE A 86 -4.53 -3.85 -19.10
C PHE A 86 -3.39 -4.60 -19.77
N GLN A 87 -2.20 -4.52 -19.19
CA GLN A 87 -1.02 -5.26 -19.61
C GLN A 87 -0.66 -6.27 -18.52
N ALA A 88 -0.04 -7.41 -18.89
CA ALA A 88 0.43 -8.39 -17.94
C ALA A 88 1.46 -7.77 -16.98
N LEU A 89 1.36 -8.11 -15.69
CA LEU A 89 2.28 -7.69 -14.61
C LEU A 89 3.25 -8.85 -14.31
N THR A 90 4.23 -9.04 -15.18
CA THR A 90 5.07 -10.25 -15.21
C THR A 90 5.87 -10.49 -13.94
N ASN A 91 6.13 -9.44 -13.13
CA ASN A 91 6.86 -9.54 -11.89
C ASN A 91 5.99 -9.90 -10.67
N VAL A 92 4.67 -9.75 -10.75
CA VAL A 92 3.72 -9.99 -9.65
C VAL A 92 3.82 -11.42 -9.09
N LYS A 93 3.90 -12.43 -9.95
CA LYS A 93 4.03 -13.82 -9.49
C LYS A 93 5.29 -14.01 -8.64
N ASN A 94 6.43 -13.51 -9.13
CA ASN A 94 7.69 -13.61 -8.41
C ASN A 94 7.68 -12.75 -7.12
N GLU A 95 7.07 -11.57 -7.13
CA GLU A 95 6.87 -10.73 -5.93
C GLU A 95 6.15 -11.52 -4.83
N ILE A 96 4.97 -12.05 -5.16
CA ILE A 96 4.14 -12.78 -4.19
C ILE A 96 4.84 -14.06 -3.72
N GLU A 97 5.45 -14.82 -4.62
CA GLU A 97 6.17 -16.05 -4.24
C GLU A 97 7.33 -15.75 -3.31
N THR A 98 8.15 -14.75 -3.60
CA THR A 98 9.24 -14.32 -2.71
C THR A 98 8.71 -13.89 -1.35
N ILE A 99 7.66 -13.08 -1.29
CA ILE A 99 7.12 -12.59 -0.02
C ILE A 99 6.51 -13.74 0.81
N THR A 100 5.74 -14.62 0.17
CA THR A 100 4.99 -15.66 0.89
C THR A 100 5.81 -16.90 1.24
N GLN A 101 6.88 -17.19 0.50
CA GLN A 101 7.70 -18.38 0.74
C GLN A 101 8.96 -18.05 1.54
N ASP A 102 9.67 -16.97 1.18
CA ASP A 102 10.99 -16.68 1.71
C ASP A 102 10.95 -15.69 2.90
N ILE A 103 9.94 -14.79 2.94
CA ILE A 103 9.92 -13.69 3.91
C ILE A 103 8.90 -13.93 5.01
N ILE A 104 7.66 -14.28 4.67
CA ILE A 104 6.58 -14.55 5.63
C ILE A 104 6.04 -15.96 5.37
N PRO A 105 6.73 -17.00 5.85
CA PRO A 105 6.26 -18.37 5.71
C PRO A 105 4.92 -18.57 6.43
N ASN A 106 4.13 -19.52 5.99
CA ASN A 106 2.75 -19.78 6.43
C ASN A 106 1.74 -18.70 6.00
N SER A 107 2.05 -17.99 4.93
CA SER A 107 1.11 -17.11 4.22
C SER A 107 0.20 -17.91 3.29
N GLU A 108 -0.97 -17.35 2.99
CA GLU A 108 -1.87 -17.86 1.95
C GLU A 108 -1.76 -16.99 0.70
N LYS A 109 -1.83 -17.61 -0.48
CA LYS A 109 -1.80 -16.87 -1.73
C LYS A 109 -2.81 -17.37 -2.76
N LEU A 110 -3.30 -16.46 -3.58
CA LEU A 110 -4.09 -16.71 -4.78
C LEU A 110 -3.43 -15.99 -5.96
N LEU A 111 -3.12 -16.74 -7.03
CA LEU A 111 -2.48 -16.19 -8.23
C LEU A 111 -3.35 -16.46 -9.46
N ASP A 112 -3.39 -15.49 -10.35
CA ASP A 112 -3.99 -15.57 -11.68
C ASP A 112 -5.41 -16.17 -11.68
N ASN A 113 -5.67 -17.26 -12.34
CA ASN A 113 -6.98 -17.89 -12.45
C ASN A 113 -7.58 -18.35 -11.11
N LYS A 114 -6.80 -18.39 -10.04
CA LYS A 114 -7.28 -18.64 -8.67
C LYS A 114 -7.73 -17.37 -7.96
N LEU A 115 -7.34 -16.18 -8.45
CA LEU A 115 -7.70 -14.89 -7.87
C LEU A 115 -9.12 -14.47 -8.29
N THR A 116 -10.11 -15.30 -8.02
CA THR A 116 -11.53 -14.98 -8.24
C THR A 116 -12.15 -14.31 -7.01
N ASN A 117 -13.21 -13.52 -7.23
CA ASN A 117 -13.93 -12.88 -6.14
C ASN A 117 -14.40 -13.88 -5.07
N GLN A 118 -14.88 -15.04 -5.49
CA GLN A 118 -15.31 -16.11 -4.58
C GLN A 118 -14.15 -16.65 -3.73
N ASN A 119 -13.01 -16.94 -4.35
CA ASN A 119 -11.83 -17.46 -3.64
C ASN A 119 -11.24 -16.42 -2.69
N ILE A 120 -11.22 -15.13 -3.08
CA ILE A 120 -10.80 -14.02 -2.23
C ILE A 120 -11.71 -13.97 -0.98
N ALA A 121 -13.02 -13.97 -1.16
CA ALA A 121 -13.98 -13.95 -0.05
C ALA A 121 -13.78 -15.13 0.90
N GLN A 122 -13.64 -16.34 0.35
CA GLN A 122 -13.41 -17.56 1.14
C GLN A 122 -12.10 -17.47 1.94
N LYS A 123 -11.01 -17.01 1.32
CA LYS A 123 -9.70 -16.87 1.99
C LYS A 123 -9.72 -15.78 3.07
N ILE A 124 -10.30 -14.63 2.78
CA ILE A 124 -10.47 -13.56 3.78
C ILE A 124 -11.25 -14.08 5.01
N GLN A 125 -12.27 -14.89 4.83
CA GLN A 125 -13.07 -15.44 5.93
C GLN A 125 -12.35 -16.55 6.70
N SER A 126 -11.66 -17.46 6.00
CA SER A 126 -11.09 -18.67 6.60
C SER A 126 -9.69 -18.50 7.17
N PHE A 127 -8.89 -17.56 6.64
CA PHE A 127 -7.51 -17.38 7.05
C PHE A 127 -7.33 -16.08 7.87
N PRO A 128 -6.91 -16.18 9.15
CA PRO A 128 -6.80 -15.02 10.05
C PRO A 128 -5.57 -14.16 9.74
N SER A 129 -5.52 -13.56 8.53
CA SER A 129 -4.44 -12.66 8.12
C SER A 129 -4.52 -11.32 8.85
N SER A 130 -3.40 -10.82 9.35
CA SER A 130 -3.27 -9.44 9.82
C SER A 130 -2.88 -8.48 8.68
N ILE A 131 -2.33 -9.03 7.60
CA ILE A 131 -1.92 -8.27 6.41
C ILE A 131 -2.63 -8.87 5.20
N VAL A 132 -3.14 -7.98 4.33
CA VAL A 132 -3.70 -8.34 3.03
C VAL A 132 -2.93 -7.58 1.96
N LEU A 133 -2.37 -8.31 0.99
CA LEU A 133 -1.67 -7.75 -0.17
C LEU A 133 -2.47 -8.07 -1.44
N PHE A 134 -2.75 -7.06 -2.24
CA PHE A 134 -3.20 -7.22 -3.61
C PHE A 134 -2.16 -6.61 -4.58
N ALA A 135 -1.52 -7.47 -5.35
CA ALA A 135 -0.61 -7.10 -6.44
C ALA A 135 -1.35 -7.34 -7.76
N THR A 136 -2.12 -6.35 -8.18
CA THR A 136 -2.99 -6.41 -9.36
C THR A 136 -3.31 -5.03 -9.88
N HIS A 137 -3.83 -4.93 -11.09
CA HIS A 137 -4.34 -3.66 -11.58
C HIS A 137 -5.45 -3.11 -10.68
N GLY A 138 -5.43 -1.80 -10.51
CA GLY A 138 -6.47 -1.08 -9.79
C GLY A 138 -6.60 0.34 -10.34
N ILE A 139 -7.80 0.86 -10.35
CA ILE A 139 -8.08 2.27 -10.65
C ILE A 139 -8.67 2.91 -9.41
N PHE A 140 -8.09 4.02 -9.00
CA PHE A 140 -8.58 4.82 -7.87
C PHE A 140 -9.10 6.15 -8.40
N ASN A 141 -10.37 6.41 -8.13
CA ASN A 141 -11.10 7.57 -8.58
C ASN A 141 -11.81 8.22 -7.38
N THR A 142 -12.34 9.43 -7.55
CA THR A 142 -13.18 10.11 -6.55
C THR A 142 -14.47 9.37 -6.24
N ASN A 143 -15.01 8.66 -7.22
CA ASN A 143 -16.20 7.84 -7.07
C ASN A 143 -15.83 6.41 -6.67
N ALA A 144 -16.45 5.92 -5.60
CA ALA A 144 -16.19 4.54 -5.11
C ALA A 144 -16.61 3.45 -6.10
N GLU A 145 -17.59 3.72 -6.98
CA GLU A 145 -18.03 2.77 -8.01
C GLU A 145 -17.00 2.63 -9.14
N ASP A 146 -16.26 3.71 -9.43
CA ASP A 146 -15.21 3.74 -10.44
C ASP A 146 -13.83 3.36 -9.87
N THR A 147 -13.74 3.18 -8.55
CA THR A 147 -12.57 2.71 -7.83
C THR A 147 -12.64 1.20 -7.69
N PHE A 148 -11.67 0.47 -8.25
CA PHE A 148 -11.68 -1.00 -8.22
C PHE A 148 -10.26 -1.58 -8.25
N ILE A 149 -10.17 -2.85 -7.85
CA ILE A 149 -9.05 -3.75 -8.16
C ILE A 149 -9.53 -4.82 -9.15
N LEU A 150 -8.62 -5.31 -10.00
CA LEU A 150 -8.94 -6.35 -10.98
C LEU A 150 -8.70 -7.73 -10.37
N SER A 151 -9.69 -8.62 -10.44
CA SER A 151 -9.55 -10.05 -10.18
C SER A 151 -9.67 -10.82 -11.49
N TRP A 152 -9.44 -12.13 -11.48
CA TRP A 152 -9.51 -12.97 -12.68
C TRP A 152 -10.87 -12.95 -13.35
N ASP A 153 -11.93 -12.88 -12.58
CA ASP A 153 -13.31 -13.00 -13.04
C ASP A 153 -14.02 -11.64 -13.18
N LYS A 154 -13.62 -10.63 -12.40
CA LYS A 154 -14.28 -9.33 -12.45
C LYS A 154 -13.46 -8.17 -11.84
N LYS A 155 -13.94 -6.96 -12.03
CA LYS A 155 -13.55 -5.80 -11.23
C LYS A 155 -14.23 -5.87 -9.86
N ILE A 156 -13.47 -5.71 -8.79
CA ILE A 156 -13.97 -5.63 -7.41
C ILE A 156 -13.92 -4.16 -7.02
N ASN A 157 -15.06 -3.50 -6.93
CA ASN A 157 -15.09 -2.08 -6.58
C ASN A 157 -14.77 -1.82 -5.10
N ALA A 158 -14.55 -0.55 -4.75
CA ALA A 158 -14.16 -0.15 -3.39
C ALA A 158 -15.17 -0.59 -2.33
N ASN A 159 -16.47 -0.52 -2.63
CA ASN A 159 -17.53 -0.92 -1.69
C ASN A 159 -17.54 -2.44 -1.48
N GLU A 160 -17.37 -3.21 -2.56
CA GLU A 160 -17.26 -4.68 -2.49
C GLU A 160 -16.00 -5.09 -1.72
N LEU A 161 -14.86 -4.48 -2.03
CA LEU A 161 -13.61 -4.75 -1.32
C LEU A 161 -13.74 -4.41 0.16
N GLY A 162 -14.31 -3.25 0.48
CA GLY A 162 -14.59 -2.84 1.86
C GLY A 162 -15.48 -3.85 2.59
N SER A 163 -16.54 -4.32 1.93
CA SER A 163 -17.45 -5.33 2.52
C SER A 163 -16.76 -6.68 2.76
N LEU A 164 -15.92 -7.12 1.81
CA LEU A 164 -15.11 -8.35 1.94
C LEU A 164 -14.16 -8.26 3.14
N LEU A 165 -13.45 -7.14 3.28
CA LEU A 165 -12.46 -6.96 4.34
C LEU A 165 -13.12 -6.78 5.71
N LYS A 166 -14.25 -6.06 5.80
CA LYS A 166 -15.02 -5.88 7.05
C LYS A 166 -15.76 -7.12 7.53
N SER A 167 -16.05 -8.08 6.66
CA SER A 167 -16.71 -9.33 7.06
C SER A 167 -16.00 -10.06 8.21
N ARG A 168 -14.76 -9.68 8.52
CA ARG A 168 -13.94 -10.20 9.60
C ARG A 168 -14.02 -9.44 10.92
N GLU A 169 -14.50 -8.20 10.94
CA GLU A 169 -14.61 -7.40 12.18
C GLU A 169 -15.45 -8.12 13.25
N ASN A 170 -16.46 -8.87 12.83
CA ASN A 170 -17.29 -9.69 13.72
C ASN A 170 -16.52 -10.85 14.41
N GLN A 171 -15.27 -11.13 14.00
CA GLN A 171 -14.42 -12.18 14.54
C GLN A 171 -13.25 -11.66 15.41
N ASN A 172 -13.25 -10.38 15.80
CA ASN A 172 -12.14 -9.69 16.49
C ASN A 172 -10.79 -9.73 15.72
N ASN A 173 -10.83 -9.88 14.40
CA ASN A 173 -9.66 -9.97 13.53
C ASN A 173 -9.58 -8.76 12.57
N THR A 174 -9.24 -7.61 13.10
CA THR A 174 -9.02 -6.40 12.29
C THR A 174 -7.78 -6.56 11.40
N ILE A 175 -7.88 -6.17 10.13
CA ILE A 175 -6.73 -6.08 9.24
C ILE A 175 -5.86 -4.91 9.71
N ASP A 176 -4.63 -5.19 10.06
CA ASP A 176 -3.68 -4.17 10.49
C ASP A 176 -3.09 -3.41 9.30
N LEU A 177 -2.86 -4.11 8.19
CA LEU A 177 -2.27 -3.53 6.99
C LEU A 177 -2.90 -4.08 5.70
N LEU A 178 -3.45 -3.18 4.89
CA LEU A 178 -3.81 -3.43 3.50
C LEU A 178 -2.70 -2.89 2.59
N VAL A 179 -2.20 -3.69 1.67
CA VAL A 179 -1.21 -3.27 0.67
C VAL A 179 -1.80 -3.43 -0.73
N LEU A 180 -1.79 -2.35 -1.49
CA LEU A 180 -2.23 -2.29 -2.88
C LEU A 180 -1.01 -1.98 -3.75
N SER A 181 -0.36 -3.05 -4.24
CA SER A 181 0.99 -3.00 -4.80
C SER A 181 1.05 -2.52 -6.26
N ALA A 182 -0.02 -2.64 -7.03
CA ALA A 182 -0.03 -2.20 -8.42
C ALA A 182 -1.32 -1.42 -8.68
N CYS A 183 -1.21 -0.11 -8.72
CA CYS A 183 -2.35 0.76 -8.94
C CYS A 183 -2.10 1.65 -10.15
N GLN A 184 -2.96 1.53 -11.14
CA GLN A 184 -3.06 2.49 -12.20
C GLN A 184 -4.06 3.55 -11.75
N THR A 185 -3.59 4.74 -11.39
CA THR A 185 -4.49 5.87 -11.25
C THR A 185 -5.07 6.20 -12.61
N ALA A 186 -6.37 6.43 -12.70
CA ALA A 186 -6.97 6.91 -13.93
C ALA A 186 -6.19 8.14 -14.42
N SER A 187 -5.64 8.05 -15.64
CA SER A 187 -4.88 9.12 -16.29
C SER A 187 -5.70 10.42 -16.24
N GLY A 188 -5.29 11.37 -15.40
CA GLY A 188 -5.90 12.70 -15.33
C GLY A 188 -6.84 12.99 -14.16
N ASP A 189 -7.09 12.05 -13.24
CA ASP A 189 -7.86 12.40 -12.03
C ASP A 189 -6.92 12.96 -10.94
N GLU A 190 -6.96 14.29 -10.77
CA GLU A 190 -6.24 15.01 -9.71
C GLU A 190 -6.66 14.58 -8.29
N ARG A 191 -7.64 13.67 -8.15
CA ARG A 191 -8.25 13.25 -6.90
C ARG A 191 -8.04 11.77 -6.56
N ALA A 192 -7.17 11.07 -7.27
CA ALA A 192 -6.88 9.65 -7.04
C ALA A 192 -6.47 9.34 -5.59
N ALA A 193 -5.72 10.25 -4.95
CA ALA A 193 -5.38 10.14 -3.54
C ALA A 193 -6.61 10.16 -2.60
N LEU A 194 -7.74 10.76 -3.03
CA LEU A 194 -9.02 10.68 -2.29
C LEU A 194 -9.65 9.30 -2.39
N GLY A 195 -9.57 8.69 -3.57
CA GLY A 195 -10.04 7.30 -3.76
C GLY A 195 -9.27 6.33 -2.87
N LEU A 196 -7.94 6.47 -2.79
CA LEU A 196 -7.10 5.67 -1.89
C LEU A 196 -7.45 5.86 -0.41
N ALA A 197 -7.61 7.11 0.03
CA ALA A 197 -8.05 7.39 1.40
C ALA A 197 -9.44 6.82 1.67
N GLY A 198 -10.35 6.88 0.69
CA GLY A 198 -11.67 6.27 0.74
C GLY A 198 -11.61 4.75 0.91
N VAL A 199 -10.81 4.07 0.09
CA VAL A 199 -10.59 2.61 0.22
C VAL A 199 -10.00 2.26 1.58
N ALA A 200 -8.99 3.00 2.06
CA ALA A 200 -8.38 2.78 3.36
C ALA A 200 -9.41 2.86 4.50
N VAL A 201 -10.28 3.87 4.47
CA VAL A 201 -11.35 4.03 5.48
C VAL A 201 -12.44 2.96 5.31
N GLN A 202 -12.84 2.68 4.06
CA GLN A 202 -13.90 1.72 3.78
C GLN A 202 -13.50 0.28 4.06
N SER A 203 -12.22 -0.06 3.89
CA SER A 203 -11.72 -1.43 4.15
C SER A 203 -11.73 -1.81 5.63
N GLY A 204 -11.85 -0.83 6.54
CA GLY A 204 -11.68 -1.07 7.96
C GLY A 204 -10.26 -1.43 8.37
N ALA A 205 -9.30 -1.43 7.44
CA ALA A 205 -7.89 -1.66 7.75
C ALA A 205 -7.33 -0.48 8.56
N ARG A 206 -6.48 -0.78 9.55
CA ARG A 206 -5.83 0.26 10.36
C ARG A 206 -4.88 1.11 9.53
N SER A 207 -4.26 0.51 8.53
CA SER A 207 -3.29 1.15 7.64
C SER A 207 -3.45 0.65 6.21
N THR A 208 -3.15 1.50 5.25
CA THR A 208 -3.09 1.12 3.84
C THR A 208 -1.81 1.66 3.22
N VAL A 209 -1.06 0.80 2.54
CA VAL A 209 0.02 1.19 1.63
C VAL A 209 -0.51 1.10 0.21
N ALA A 210 -0.37 2.16 -0.56
CA ALA A 210 -0.79 2.19 -1.95
C ALA A 210 0.03 3.22 -2.75
N THR A 211 -0.22 3.33 -4.06
CA THR A 211 0.53 4.21 -4.95
C THR A 211 -0.32 5.37 -5.47
N LEU A 212 0.30 6.54 -5.62
CA LEU A 212 -0.35 7.75 -6.12
C LEU A 212 -0.50 7.79 -7.65
N TRP A 213 0.29 7.00 -8.38
CA TRP A 213 0.25 6.88 -9.84
C TRP A 213 0.72 5.51 -10.29
N ASN A 214 0.60 5.25 -11.58
CA ASN A 214 1.07 3.99 -12.18
C ASN A 214 2.58 3.83 -11.98
N VAL A 215 2.98 2.66 -11.52
CA VAL A 215 4.35 2.33 -11.14
C VAL A 215 4.96 1.30 -12.08
N ASP A 216 6.27 1.29 -12.14
CA ASP A 216 7.04 0.28 -12.84
C ASP A 216 6.95 -1.08 -12.10
N ASP A 217 6.63 -2.15 -12.82
CA ASP A 217 6.38 -3.48 -12.25
C ASP A 217 7.64 -4.07 -11.58
N GLU A 218 8.83 -3.85 -12.15
CA GLU A 218 10.09 -4.33 -11.58
C GLU A 218 10.45 -3.58 -10.29
N LYS A 219 10.37 -2.24 -10.31
CA LYS A 219 10.67 -1.42 -9.13
C LYS A 219 9.63 -1.58 -8.02
N THR A 220 8.39 -1.87 -8.39
CA THR A 220 7.34 -2.26 -7.44
C THR A 220 7.72 -3.52 -6.69
N LYS A 221 8.08 -4.58 -7.41
CA LYS A 221 8.55 -5.84 -6.80
C LYS A 221 9.73 -5.60 -5.87
N GLU A 222 10.78 -4.88 -6.32
CA GLU A 222 11.95 -4.59 -5.48
C GLU A 222 11.55 -3.90 -4.17
N LEU A 223 10.71 -2.85 -4.26
CA LEU A 223 10.26 -2.08 -3.10
C LEU A 223 9.40 -2.92 -2.16
N MET A 224 8.43 -3.67 -2.69
CA MET A 224 7.53 -4.48 -1.87
C MET A 224 8.25 -5.64 -1.18
N VAL A 225 9.13 -6.32 -1.88
CA VAL A 225 9.99 -7.38 -1.28
C VAL A 225 10.80 -6.80 -0.13
N GLU A 226 11.43 -5.63 -0.31
CA GLU A 226 12.21 -4.99 0.76
C GLU A 226 11.32 -4.52 1.91
N PHE A 227 10.14 -3.93 1.62
CA PHE A 227 9.16 -3.53 2.64
C PHE A 227 8.77 -4.70 3.55
N PHE A 228 8.41 -5.83 2.97
CA PHE A 228 8.04 -7.02 3.74
C PHE A 228 9.23 -7.65 4.48
N LYS A 229 10.45 -7.58 3.91
CA LYS A 229 11.67 -7.97 4.63
C LYS A 229 11.90 -7.12 5.88
N GLN A 230 11.68 -5.81 5.80
CA GLN A 230 11.83 -4.92 6.95
C GLN A 230 10.80 -5.25 8.03
N LEU A 231 9.53 -5.46 7.67
CA LEU A 231 8.49 -5.85 8.60
C LEU A 231 8.76 -7.21 9.28
N SER A 232 9.27 -8.19 8.52
CA SER A 232 9.53 -9.55 9.03
C SER A 232 10.74 -9.61 9.95
N LYS A 233 11.83 -8.93 9.59
CA LYS A 233 13.10 -8.99 10.34
C LYS A 233 13.09 -8.17 11.63
N ASN A 234 12.21 -7.20 11.76
CA ASN A 234 12.26 -6.22 12.83
C ASN A 234 10.87 -6.11 13.54
N PRO A 235 10.61 -6.93 14.56
CA PRO A 235 9.29 -6.97 15.22
C PRO A 235 8.85 -5.64 15.86
N THR A 236 9.79 -4.69 16.03
CA THR A 236 9.53 -3.38 16.63
C THR A 236 9.47 -2.25 15.61
N ILE A 237 9.70 -2.54 14.34
CA ILE A 237 9.65 -1.53 13.27
C ILE A 237 8.23 -1.00 13.11
N THR A 238 8.09 0.28 12.84
CA THR A 238 6.80 0.85 12.45
C THR A 238 6.59 0.69 10.95
N LYS A 239 5.33 0.67 10.51
CA LYS A 239 4.98 0.59 9.09
C LYS A 239 5.57 1.77 8.30
N ALA A 240 5.55 2.98 8.92
CA ALA A 240 6.15 4.17 8.32
C ALA A 240 7.67 4.07 8.18
N GLU A 241 8.34 3.45 9.13
CA GLU A 241 9.78 3.21 9.02
C GLU A 241 10.10 2.12 7.99
N ALA A 242 9.29 1.06 7.93
CA ALA A 242 9.49 -0.03 6.98
C ALA A 242 9.35 0.45 5.53
N ILE A 243 8.31 1.24 5.21
CA ILE A 243 8.15 1.78 3.85
C ILE A 243 9.25 2.79 3.51
N LYS A 244 9.68 3.63 4.46
CA LYS A 244 10.83 4.51 4.28
C LYS A 244 12.09 3.73 3.93
N ARG A 245 12.40 2.66 4.65
CA ARG A 245 13.59 1.84 4.39
C ARG A 245 13.54 1.17 3.02
N ALA A 246 12.35 0.72 2.59
CA ALA A 246 12.17 0.17 1.26
C ALA A 246 12.39 1.21 0.16
N GLN A 247 11.88 2.43 0.31
CA GLN A 247 12.14 3.54 -0.62
C GLN A 247 13.62 3.94 -0.65
N LEU A 248 14.27 4.00 0.51
CA LEU A 248 15.71 4.30 0.61
C LEU A 248 16.58 3.18 0.04
N HIS A 249 16.12 1.93 0.05
CA HIS A 249 16.82 0.82 -0.60
C HIS A 249 16.96 1.06 -2.11
N LEU A 250 15.89 1.45 -2.80
CA LEU A 250 15.93 1.79 -4.22
C LEU A 250 16.90 2.96 -4.51
N LEU A 251 16.88 3.99 -3.65
CA LEU A 251 17.78 5.14 -3.78
C LEU A 251 19.25 4.79 -3.48
N LYS A 252 19.50 3.77 -2.64
CA LYS A 252 20.86 3.31 -2.36
C LYS A 252 21.45 2.55 -3.55
N GLU A 253 20.63 1.71 -4.19
CA GLU A 253 21.05 0.99 -5.41
C GLU A 253 21.26 1.94 -6.59
N ASN A 254 20.43 2.98 -6.70
CA ASN A 254 20.56 4.03 -7.70
C ASN A 254 20.27 5.42 -7.10
N PRO A 255 21.31 6.16 -6.65
CA PRO A 255 21.14 7.48 -6.03
C PRO A 255 20.50 8.56 -6.93
N GLN A 256 20.52 8.35 -8.25
CA GLN A 256 19.92 9.25 -9.24
C GLN A 256 18.54 8.74 -9.73
N LEU A 257 17.99 7.70 -9.10
CA LEU A 257 16.69 7.15 -9.48
C LEU A 257 15.61 8.23 -9.37
N HIS A 258 14.92 8.45 -10.49
CA HIS A 258 13.87 9.48 -10.54
C HIS A 258 12.76 9.18 -9.52
N PRO A 259 12.22 10.19 -8.82
CA PRO A 259 11.16 10.02 -7.83
C PRO A 259 9.92 9.26 -8.33
N TYR A 260 9.69 9.24 -9.63
CA TYR A 260 8.64 8.46 -10.28
C TYR A 260 8.61 6.99 -9.81
N TYR A 261 9.78 6.38 -9.58
CA TYR A 261 9.91 4.95 -9.27
C TYR A 261 9.76 4.59 -7.79
N TRP A 262 10.05 5.53 -6.87
CA TRP A 262 10.06 5.25 -5.43
C TRP A 262 9.09 6.11 -4.61
N ALA A 263 8.76 7.32 -5.09
CA ALA A 263 8.00 8.26 -4.30
C ALA A 263 6.47 8.02 -4.28
N PRO A 264 5.84 7.30 -5.24
CA PRO A 264 4.39 7.16 -5.25
C PRO A 264 3.84 6.35 -4.08
N TYR A 265 4.65 5.53 -3.43
CA TYR A 265 4.20 4.68 -2.33
C TYR A 265 3.94 5.50 -1.08
N VAL A 266 2.69 5.50 -0.64
CA VAL A 266 2.23 6.25 0.52
C VAL A 266 1.59 5.33 1.56
N LEU A 267 1.87 5.61 2.82
CA LEU A 267 1.20 4.98 3.96
C LEU A 267 0.08 5.89 4.45
N VAL A 268 -1.14 5.40 4.41
CA VAL A 268 -2.33 6.08 4.92
C VAL A 268 -2.82 5.35 6.16
N GLY A 269 -3.08 6.06 7.24
CA GLY A 269 -3.66 5.48 8.44
C GLY A 269 -2.68 5.37 9.61
N ASN A 270 -2.78 4.29 10.39
CA ASN A 270 -1.91 4.06 11.54
C ASN A 270 -0.47 3.75 11.10
N TRP A 271 0.45 4.62 11.45
CA TRP A 271 1.86 4.54 11.04
C TRP A 271 2.74 3.67 11.96
N LEU A 272 2.22 3.25 13.11
CA LEU A 272 2.94 2.46 14.12
C LEU A 272 2.96 0.96 13.78
#